data_1672680f063dce13aa16c76c498e581f
#
_entry.id   1672680f063dce13aa16c76c498e581f
#
_cell.length_a   1.000
_cell.length_b   1.000
_cell.length_c   1.000
_cell.angle_alpha   90.00
_cell.angle_beta   90.00
_cell.angle_gamma   90.00
#
_symmetry.space_group_name_H-M   'P 1'
#
loop_
_entity.id
_entity.type
_entity.pdbx_description
1 polymer ?
#
loop_
_entity_poly.entity_id
_entity_poly.type
_entity_poly.pdbx_seq_one_letter_code
_entity_poly.pdbx_strand_id
1 'polypeptide(L)'
;MHIITAKRIRQAKEQWPQVARALDTWYRKAKGARPADFADMKALFPALDKVGRFHVFDIGGNKLRLIAIVRYGGQRLYIRHVLDYGEYDKGLWKEESQ
;
A
#
# COMPACT_ATOMS: atom_id res chain seq x y z
N MET A 1 -13.00 -2.78 0.75
CA MET A 1 -12.20 -3.07 -0.45
C MET A 1 -11.52 -4.41 -0.31
N HIS A 2 -11.47 -5.19 -1.38
CA HIS A 2 -10.85 -6.51 -1.35
C HIS A 2 -9.34 -6.38 -1.53
N ILE A 3 -8.57 -6.81 -0.52
CA ILE A 3 -7.11 -6.74 -0.56
C ILE A 3 -6.57 -8.06 -1.12
N ILE A 4 -5.91 -7.99 -2.26
CA ILE A 4 -5.39 -9.17 -2.94
C ILE A 4 -3.87 -9.23 -2.73
N THR A 5 -3.37 -10.45 -2.53
CA THR A 5 -1.97 -10.73 -2.17
C THR A 5 -1.67 -10.30 -0.74
N ALA A 6 -2.64 -10.54 0.17
CA ALA A 6 -2.50 -10.18 1.59
C ALA A 6 -1.33 -10.91 2.26
N LYS A 7 -0.83 -12.00 1.68
CA LYS A 7 0.36 -12.69 2.19
C LYS A 7 1.57 -11.76 2.28
N ARG A 8 1.62 -10.73 1.44
CA ARG A 8 2.72 -9.75 1.49
C ARG A 8 2.72 -8.96 2.78
N ILE A 9 1.53 -8.77 3.39
CA ILE A 9 1.42 -8.14 4.71
C ILE A 9 2.06 -9.05 5.75
N ARG A 10 1.77 -10.36 5.72
CA ARG A 10 2.37 -11.30 6.67
C ARG A 10 3.89 -11.35 6.54
N GLN A 11 4.38 -11.40 5.30
CA GLN A 11 5.81 -11.40 5.02
C GLN A 11 6.47 -10.12 5.54
N ALA A 12 5.83 -8.97 5.32
CA ALA A 12 6.34 -7.69 5.79
C ALA A 12 6.40 -7.62 7.31
N LYS A 13 5.39 -8.17 7.99
CA LYS A 13 5.37 -8.21 9.46
C LYS A 13 6.51 -9.06 10.01
N GLU A 14 6.86 -10.13 9.32
CA GLU A 14 7.99 -10.97 9.71
C GLU A 14 9.32 -10.26 9.49
N GLN A 15 9.44 -9.54 8.38
CA GLN A 15 10.66 -8.82 8.03
C GLN A 15 10.87 -7.57 8.87
N TRP A 16 9.78 -6.86 9.19
CA TRP A 16 9.81 -5.62 9.98
C TRP A 16 8.85 -5.71 11.18
N PRO A 17 9.19 -6.53 12.20
CA PRO A 17 8.28 -6.73 13.34
C PRO A 17 7.89 -5.44 14.06
N GLN A 18 8.80 -4.45 14.09
CA GLN A 18 8.55 -3.18 14.75
C GLN A 18 7.49 -2.33 14.03
N VAL A 19 7.16 -2.68 12.79
CA VAL A 19 6.14 -1.98 12.00
C VAL A 19 4.86 -2.83 11.84
N ALA A 20 4.81 -3.98 12.47
CA ALA A 20 3.69 -4.93 12.31
C ALA A 20 2.35 -4.31 12.67
N ARG A 21 2.28 -3.54 13.76
CA ARG A 21 1.04 -2.90 14.18
C ARG A 21 0.55 -1.89 13.12
N ALA A 22 1.46 -1.11 12.56
CA ALA A 22 1.11 -0.14 11.53
C ALA A 22 0.60 -0.84 10.27
N LEU A 23 1.19 -1.98 9.90
CA LEU A 23 0.73 -2.78 8.77
C LEU A 23 -0.68 -3.33 9.02
N ASP A 24 -0.95 -3.84 10.22
CA ASP A 24 -2.28 -4.34 10.57
C ASP A 24 -3.32 -3.21 10.55
N THR A 25 -2.97 -2.04 11.06
CA THR A 25 -3.86 -0.88 11.06
C THR A 25 -4.20 -0.47 9.63
N TRP A 26 -3.21 -0.41 8.75
CA TRP A 26 -3.43 -0.11 7.35
C TRP A 26 -4.36 -1.14 6.70
N TYR A 27 -4.09 -2.42 6.95
CA TYR A 27 -4.86 -3.51 6.35
C TYR A 27 -6.33 -3.42 6.74
N ARG A 28 -6.62 -3.26 8.04
CA ARG A 28 -7.99 -3.18 8.53
C ARG A 28 -8.71 -1.96 7.93
N LYS A 29 -8.02 -0.82 7.89
CA LYS A 29 -8.60 0.41 7.34
C LYS A 29 -8.90 0.27 5.85
N ALA A 30 -7.96 -0.25 5.08
CA ALA A 30 -8.15 -0.45 3.65
C ALA A 30 -9.26 -1.47 3.36
N LYS A 31 -9.28 -2.56 4.11
CA LYS A 31 -10.27 -3.62 3.93
C LYS A 31 -11.68 -3.12 4.21
N GLY A 32 -11.84 -2.27 5.23
CA GLY A 32 -13.14 -1.72 5.61
C GLY A 32 -13.59 -0.54 4.78
N ALA A 33 -12.73 0.02 3.95
CA ALA A 33 -13.04 1.21 3.18
C ALA A 33 -13.74 0.86 1.86
N ARG A 34 -14.51 1.82 1.32
CA ARG A 34 -15.16 1.67 0.01
C ARG A 34 -14.97 2.96 -0.79
N PRO A 35 -13.73 3.35 -1.09
CA PRO A 35 -13.48 4.58 -1.85
C PRO A 35 -14.00 4.44 -3.28
N ALA A 36 -14.63 5.49 -3.79
CA ALA A 36 -15.15 5.50 -5.16
C ALA A 36 -14.04 5.87 -6.15
N ASP A 37 -13.05 6.64 -5.70
CA ASP A 37 -11.99 7.15 -6.56
C ASP A 37 -10.75 7.50 -5.73
N PHE A 38 -9.74 8.05 -6.41
CA PHE A 38 -8.49 8.44 -5.75
C PHE A 38 -8.72 9.53 -4.67
N ALA A 39 -9.61 10.48 -4.93
CA ALA A 39 -9.88 11.54 -3.97
C ALA A 39 -10.41 10.99 -2.65
N ASP A 40 -11.33 10.02 -2.72
CA ASP A 40 -11.84 9.35 -1.54
C ASP A 40 -10.73 8.61 -0.80
N MET A 41 -9.89 7.89 -1.56
CA MET A 41 -8.79 7.14 -0.96
C MET A 41 -7.79 8.08 -0.29
N LYS A 42 -7.49 9.21 -0.92
CA LYS A 42 -6.58 10.22 -0.37
C LYS A 42 -7.12 10.81 0.92
N ALA A 43 -8.43 10.98 1.03
CA ALA A 43 -9.05 11.47 2.26
C ALA A 43 -8.88 10.48 3.41
N LEU A 44 -8.92 9.17 3.10
CA LEU A 44 -8.71 8.12 4.11
C LEU A 44 -7.23 7.98 4.50
N PHE A 45 -6.34 8.17 3.53
CA PHE A 45 -4.89 8.03 3.71
C PHE A 45 -4.20 9.29 3.20
N PRO A 46 -4.12 10.34 4.05
CA PRO A 46 -3.62 11.65 3.60
C PRO A 46 -2.20 11.65 3.03
N ALA A 47 -1.36 10.70 3.45
CA ALA A 47 0.00 10.58 2.96
C ALA A 47 0.10 9.72 1.69
N LEU A 48 -1.04 9.28 1.15
CA LEU A 48 -1.08 8.51 -0.10
C LEU A 48 -0.53 9.33 -1.25
N ASP A 49 0.29 8.69 -2.07
CA ASP A 49 0.82 9.30 -3.27
C ASP A 49 0.50 8.42 -4.48
N LYS A 50 0.58 9.00 -5.67
CA LYS A 50 0.36 8.26 -6.90
C LYS A 50 1.55 8.44 -7.82
N VAL A 51 2.17 7.33 -8.22
CA VAL A 51 3.32 7.33 -9.11
C VAL A 51 2.96 6.45 -10.31
N GLY A 52 2.73 7.09 -11.46
CA GLY A 52 2.22 6.38 -12.63
C GLY A 52 0.88 5.72 -12.30
N ARG A 53 0.79 4.42 -12.50
CA ARG A 53 -0.42 3.65 -12.17
C ARG A 53 -0.42 3.12 -10.74
N PHE A 54 0.66 3.33 -9.98
CA PHE A 54 0.78 2.79 -8.64
C PHE A 54 0.25 3.76 -7.60
N HIS A 55 -0.40 3.19 -6.58
CA HIS A 55 -0.72 3.88 -5.33
C HIS A 55 0.38 3.56 -4.34
N VAL A 56 0.93 4.58 -3.68
CA VAL A 56 2.01 4.41 -2.72
C VAL A 56 1.52 4.86 -1.35
N PHE A 57 1.38 3.91 -0.44
CA PHE A 57 0.92 4.17 0.93
C PHE A 57 2.11 4.25 1.87
N ASP A 58 2.08 5.25 2.75
CA ASP A 58 3.07 5.41 3.80
C ASP A 58 2.65 4.59 5.02
N ILE A 59 3.53 3.72 5.48
CA ILE A 59 3.26 2.86 6.63
C ILE A 59 4.26 3.17 7.74
N GLY A 60 3.73 3.41 8.95
CA GLY A 60 4.58 3.60 10.12
C GLY A 60 5.40 4.87 10.14
N GLY A 61 4.85 5.96 9.61
CA GLY A 61 5.54 7.25 9.61
C GLY A 61 6.84 7.21 8.83
N ASN A 62 6.77 6.93 7.55
CA ASN A 62 7.90 6.86 6.61
C ASN A 62 8.82 5.65 6.77
N LYS A 63 8.41 4.64 7.53
CA LYS A 63 9.24 3.43 7.68
C LYS A 63 9.14 2.51 6.49
N LEU A 64 7.91 2.29 6.00
CA LEU A 64 7.68 1.43 4.85
C LEU A 64 6.82 2.13 3.81
N ARG A 65 6.96 1.68 2.57
CA ARG A 65 6.08 2.05 1.46
C ARG A 65 5.38 0.80 0.95
N LEU A 66 4.06 0.83 0.93
CA LEU A 66 3.25 -0.24 0.37
C LEU A 66 2.77 0.23 -1.00
N ILE A 67 3.13 -0.52 -2.03
CA ILE A 67 2.88 -0.15 -3.42
C ILE A 67 1.81 -1.07 -3.97
N ALA A 68 0.74 -0.48 -4.51
CA ALA A 68 -0.42 -1.23 -4.94
C ALA A 68 -1.01 -0.71 -6.25
N ILE A 69 -1.73 -1.59 -6.92
CA ILE A 69 -2.60 -1.24 -8.03
C ILE A 69 -4.02 -1.28 -7.49
N VAL A 70 -4.79 -0.22 -7.72
CA VAL A 70 -6.16 -0.12 -7.20
C VAL A 70 -7.14 -0.03 -8.35
N ARG A 71 -8.18 -0.86 -8.26
CA ARG A 71 -9.30 -0.85 -9.21
C ARG A 71 -10.56 -0.46 -8.46
N TYR A 72 -10.93 0.81 -8.56
CA TYR A 72 -12.05 1.37 -7.79
C TYR A 72 -13.39 0.75 -8.20
N GLY A 73 -13.60 0.57 -9.50
CA GLY A 73 -14.85 -0.02 -9.99
C GLY A 73 -15.11 -1.42 -9.43
N GLY A 74 -14.05 -2.23 -9.31
CA GLY A 74 -14.16 -3.58 -8.77
C GLY A 74 -13.89 -3.67 -7.28
N GLN A 75 -13.55 -2.56 -6.62
CA GLN A 75 -13.19 -2.52 -5.20
C GLN A 75 -12.09 -3.51 -4.87
N ARG A 76 -11.01 -3.51 -5.66
CA ARG A 76 -9.87 -4.41 -5.51
C ARG A 76 -8.58 -3.63 -5.38
N LEU A 77 -7.74 -4.06 -4.43
CA LEU A 77 -6.42 -3.49 -4.21
C LEU A 77 -5.40 -4.63 -4.27
N TYR A 78 -4.50 -4.56 -5.24
CA TYR A 78 -3.46 -5.57 -5.46
C TYR A 78 -2.16 -5.07 -4.86
N ILE A 79 -1.67 -5.73 -3.81
CA ILE A 79 -0.38 -5.35 -3.20
C ILE A 79 0.74 -5.87 -4.10
N ARG A 80 1.56 -4.95 -4.62
CA ARG A 80 2.68 -5.31 -5.50
C ARG A 80 3.99 -5.41 -4.72
N HIS A 81 4.24 -4.46 -3.82
CA HIS A 81 5.47 -4.43 -3.04
C HIS A 81 5.22 -3.86 -1.66
N VAL A 82 6.00 -4.32 -0.68
CA VAL A 82 6.16 -3.63 0.59
C VAL A 82 7.66 -3.45 0.76
N LEU A 83 8.12 -2.19 0.76
CA LEU A 83 9.54 -1.86 0.71
C LEU A 83 9.89 -0.90 1.84
N ASP A 84 11.12 -0.97 2.34
CA ASP A 84 11.63 0.08 3.22
C ASP A 84 11.95 1.32 2.37
N TYR A 85 12.26 2.43 3.05
CA TYR A 85 12.49 3.69 2.35
C TYR A 85 13.65 3.60 1.37
N GLY A 86 14.74 2.91 1.76
CA GLY A 86 15.92 2.78 0.90
C GLY A 86 15.62 2.06 -0.40
N GLU A 87 14.91 0.94 -0.33
CA GLU A 87 14.52 0.18 -1.51
C GLU A 87 13.52 0.96 -2.37
N TYR A 88 12.57 1.64 -1.72
CA TYR A 88 11.62 2.48 -2.43
C TYR A 88 12.34 3.58 -3.21
N ASP A 89 13.29 4.22 -2.58
CA ASP A 89 14.00 5.37 -3.18
C ASP A 89 14.84 4.98 -4.39
N LYS A 90 15.31 3.75 -4.47
CA LYS A 90 16.03 3.25 -5.65
C LYS A 90 15.16 3.25 -6.90
N GLY A 91 13.85 3.16 -6.75
CA GLY A 91 12.91 3.25 -7.86
C GLY A 91 12.82 2.03 -8.77
N LEU A 92 13.46 0.93 -8.42
CA LEU A 92 13.45 -0.28 -9.26
C LEU A 92 12.06 -0.87 -9.43
N TRP A 93 11.20 -0.71 -8.43
CA TRP A 93 9.82 -1.20 -8.48
C TRP A 93 9.00 -0.54 -9.60
N LYS A 94 9.40 0.65 -10.06
CA LYS A 94 8.68 1.38 -11.11
C LYS A 94 8.74 0.65 -12.45
N GLU A 95 9.74 -0.17 -12.67
CA GLU A 95 9.93 -0.88 -13.94
C GLU A 95 8.77 -1.84 -14.23
N GLU A 96 8.08 -2.33 -13.20
CA GLU A 96 6.93 -3.19 -13.37
C GLU A 96 5.73 -2.48 -13.98
N SER A 97 5.75 -1.15 -14.03
CA SER A 97 4.64 -0.39 -14.60
C SER A 97 4.56 -0.47 -16.12
N GLN A 98 5.56 -1.05 -16.75
CA GLN A 98 5.66 -1.13 -18.21
C GLN A 98 5.05 -2.39 -18.79
#